data_7714c920331cccc207a75859cddb5a88
#
_entry.id   7714c920331cccc207a75859cddb5a88
#
_cell.length_a   1.000
_cell.length_b   1.000
_cell.length_c   1.000
_cell.angle_alpha   90.00
_cell.angle_beta   90.00
_cell.angle_gamma   90.00
#
_symmetry.space_group_name_H-M   'P 1'
#
loop_
_entity.id
_entity.type
_entity.pdbx_description
1 polymer ?
#
loop_
_entity_poly.entity_id
_entity_poly.type
_entity_poly.pdbx_seq_one_letter_code
_entity_poly.pdbx_strand_id
1 'polypeptide(L)'
;YKYLNFINPAAYSDLRFTTYSFGVSNTNLNVETSSANQTVNTTTLDYLTLAFPIGKKAGLAIGLQPYSNVGYSLGNIDDSGKETRFTGSGGVNEFYASFGIKMVKNFSLGIQASYYFGTINRGLLINNQTDLSILGTNFKENSEIRGKSISIGAQYKNVLKNKITISAGIKTAL
;
A
#
# COMPACT_ATOMS: atom_id res chain seq x y z
N TYR A 1 -14.78 7.52 18.16
CA TYR A 1 -13.41 7.59 17.66
C TYR A 1 -13.31 8.62 16.55
N LYS A 2 -12.22 9.41 16.55
CA LYS A 2 -11.90 10.39 15.49
C LYS A 2 -10.98 9.83 14.40
N TYR A 3 -10.41 8.62 14.62
CA TYR A 3 -9.44 8.04 13.70
C TYR A 3 -9.94 6.72 13.14
N LEU A 4 -9.72 6.51 11.85
CA LEU A 4 -10.01 5.26 11.17
C LEU A 4 -8.93 4.22 11.47
N ASN A 5 -9.32 2.99 11.70
CA ASN A 5 -8.40 1.87 11.83
C ASN A 5 -8.38 1.08 10.53
N PHE A 6 -7.32 1.21 9.77
CA PHE A 6 -7.16 0.53 8.47
C PHE A 6 -6.75 -0.93 8.59
N ILE A 7 -6.34 -1.36 9.80
CA ILE A 7 -5.78 -2.70 10.00
C ILE A 7 -6.89 -3.72 10.25
N ASN A 8 -7.84 -3.41 11.13
CA ASN A 8 -8.84 -4.39 11.57
C ASN A 8 -10.26 -3.96 11.19
N PRO A 9 -10.98 -4.71 10.34
CA PRO A 9 -12.34 -4.38 9.92
C PRO A 9 -13.34 -4.35 11.09
N ALA A 10 -13.12 -5.08 12.17
CA ALA A 10 -13.99 -5.07 13.34
C ALA A 10 -14.04 -3.69 14.03
N ALA A 11 -13.02 -2.85 13.86
CA ALA A 11 -12.95 -1.52 14.46
C ALA A 11 -13.98 -0.54 13.90
N TYR A 12 -14.47 -0.75 12.67
CA TYR A 12 -15.51 0.09 12.07
C TYR A 12 -16.85 0.01 12.81
N SER A 13 -17.08 -1.02 13.63
CA SER A 13 -18.24 -1.10 14.52
C SER A 13 -18.32 0.03 15.55
N ASP A 14 -17.21 0.70 15.83
CA ASP A 14 -17.12 1.83 16.77
C ASP A 14 -17.31 3.21 16.11
N LEU A 15 -17.52 3.25 14.79
CA LEU A 15 -17.79 4.49 14.06
C LEU A 15 -19.05 5.18 14.58
N ARG A 16 -18.96 6.51 14.74
CA ARG A 16 -20.08 7.35 15.21
C ARG A 16 -20.49 8.42 14.19
N PHE A 17 -19.56 8.78 13.32
CA PHE A 17 -19.74 9.83 12.33
C PHE A 17 -19.24 9.34 10.98
N THR A 18 -19.84 9.84 9.91
CA THR A 18 -19.25 9.72 8.58
C THR A 18 -17.88 10.38 8.59
N THR A 19 -16.87 9.65 8.19
CA THR A 19 -15.48 10.09 8.27
C THR A 19 -14.84 9.83 6.93
N TYR A 20 -14.21 10.85 6.37
CA TYR A 20 -13.29 10.71 5.26
C TYR A 20 -11.87 10.92 5.75
N SER A 21 -10.93 10.23 5.16
CA SER A 21 -9.51 10.37 5.47
C SER A 21 -8.69 10.16 4.21
N PHE A 22 -7.72 11.01 4.00
CA PHE A 22 -6.75 10.85 2.92
C PHE A 22 -5.36 11.19 3.44
N GLY A 23 -4.35 10.57 2.88
CA GLY A 23 -2.96 10.81 3.18
C GLY A 23 -2.16 10.92 1.88
N VAL A 24 -1.26 11.88 1.85
CA VAL A 24 -0.29 12.07 0.78
C VAL A 24 1.08 12.24 1.43
N SER A 25 2.06 11.54 0.93
CA SER A 25 3.45 11.69 1.34
C SER A 25 4.34 12.17 0.20
N ASN A 26 5.33 12.96 0.57
CA ASN A 26 6.42 13.36 -0.32
C ASN A 26 7.74 12.87 0.29
N THR A 27 8.44 12.05 -0.46
CA THR A 27 9.72 11.47 -0.04
C THR A 27 10.84 12.00 -0.92
N ASN A 28 11.84 12.63 -0.29
CA ASN A 28 13.09 13.03 -0.90
C ASN A 28 14.16 12.02 -0.50
N LEU A 29 14.66 11.27 -1.46
CA LEU A 29 15.75 10.33 -1.27
C LEU A 29 17.03 10.89 -1.87
N ASN A 30 18.04 11.12 -1.03
CA ASN A 30 19.38 11.48 -1.47
C ASN A 30 20.26 10.23 -1.43
N VAL A 31 20.76 9.84 -2.58
CA VAL A 31 21.69 8.72 -2.71
C VAL A 31 23.07 9.31 -3.04
N GLU A 32 24.02 9.13 -2.13
CA GLU A 32 25.39 9.58 -2.29
C GLU A 32 26.34 8.38 -2.40
N THR A 33 27.16 8.40 -3.41
CA THR A 33 28.29 7.47 -3.57
C THR A 33 29.57 8.27 -3.64
N SER A 34 30.72 7.61 -3.55
CA SER A 34 32.03 8.26 -3.65
C SER A 34 32.24 9.04 -4.97
N SER A 35 31.45 8.77 -6.01
CA SER A 35 31.58 9.34 -7.34
C SER A 35 30.32 10.00 -7.90
N ALA A 36 29.18 9.89 -7.25
CA ALA A 36 27.92 10.43 -7.73
C ALA A 36 26.96 10.79 -6.59
N ASN A 37 26.15 11.84 -6.80
CA ASN A 37 25.07 12.24 -5.92
C ASN A 37 23.78 12.34 -6.74
N GLN A 38 22.71 11.68 -6.29
CA GLN A 38 21.42 11.71 -6.96
C GLN A 38 20.31 11.97 -5.95
N THR A 39 19.45 12.93 -6.25
CA THR A 39 18.24 13.21 -5.48
C THR A 39 17.01 12.73 -6.24
N VAL A 40 16.20 11.92 -5.61
CA VAL A 40 14.92 11.43 -6.14
C VAL A 40 13.79 11.97 -5.28
N ASN A 41 12.84 12.67 -5.88
CA ASN A 41 11.65 13.19 -5.24
C ASN A 41 10.44 12.38 -5.72
N THR A 42 9.67 11.83 -4.79
CA THR A 42 8.49 11.03 -5.12
C THR A 42 7.31 11.47 -4.25
N THR A 43 6.19 11.79 -4.90
CA THR A 43 4.93 12.08 -4.22
C THR A 43 3.97 10.91 -4.43
N THR A 44 3.43 10.38 -3.36
CA THR A 44 2.51 9.23 -3.38
C THR A 44 1.24 9.52 -2.59
N LEU A 45 0.12 8.97 -3.07
CA LEU A 45 -1.11 8.89 -2.30
C LEU A 45 -0.99 7.69 -1.35
N ASP A 46 -1.03 7.92 -0.04
CA ASP A 46 -0.88 6.84 0.95
C ASP A 46 -2.19 6.11 1.21
N TYR A 47 -3.29 6.84 1.24
CA TYR A 47 -4.64 6.27 1.37
C TYR A 47 -5.73 7.29 1.06
N LEU A 48 -6.86 6.78 0.62
CA LEU A 48 -8.13 7.49 0.51
C LEU A 48 -9.22 6.58 1.06
N THR A 49 -9.93 7.02 2.10
CA THR A 49 -10.97 6.20 2.76
C THR A 49 -12.18 7.03 3.13
N LEU A 50 -13.34 6.42 2.91
CA LEU A 50 -14.64 6.94 3.31
C LEU A 50 -15.34 5.89 4.16
N ALA A 51 -15.81 6.29 5.34
CA ALA A 51 -16.42 5.40 6.30
C ALA A 51 -17.72 5.96 6.85
N PHE A 52 -18.71 5.09 7.02
CA PHE A 52 -20.07 5.43 7.41
C PHE A 52 -20.52 4.61 8.61
N PRO A 53 -21.10 5.21 9.65
CA PRO A 53 -21.78 4.46 10.69
C PRO A 53 -23.11 3.90 10.16
N ILE A 54 -23.39 2.64 10.47
CA ILE A 54 -24.68 2.00 10.20
C ILE A 54 -25.37 1.77 11.54
N GLY A 55 -26.25 2.71 11.89
CA GLY A 55 -26.88 2.73 13.21
C GLY A 55 -25.86 2.89 14.34
N LYS A 56 -26.12 2.23 15.51
CA LYS A 56 -25.30 2.38 16.73
C LYS A 56 -24.25 1.28 16.92
N LYS A 57 -24.28 0.23 16.10
CA LYS A 57 -23.49 -1.00 16.33
C LYS A 57 -22.65 -1.45 15.14
N ALA A 58 -22.83 -0.83 13.98
CA ALA A 58 -22.12 -1.25 12.78
C ALA A 58 -21.52 -0.06 12.03
N GLY A 59 -20.55 -0.34 11.17
CA GLY A 59 -19.94 0.63 10.26
C GLY A 59 -19.42 -0.03 9.01
N LEU A 60 -19.43 0.74 7.94
CA LEU A 60 -18.93 0.39 6.62
C LEU A 60 -17.79 1.34 6.27
N ALA A 61 -16.76 0.84 5.64
CA ALA A 61 -15.72 1.67 5.04
C ALA A 61 -15.37 1.17 3.64
N ILE A 62 -15.08 2.10 2.75
CA ILE A 62 -14.50 1.85 1.43
C ILE A 62 -13.24 2.67 1.29
N GLY A 63 -12.23 2.13 0.65
CA GLY A 63 -10.97 2.85 0.51
C GLY A 63 -10.09 2.30 -0.59
N LEU A 64 -9.10 3.14 -0.92
CA LEU A 64 -8.05 2.87 -1.88
C LEU A 64 -6.72 3.18 -1.21
N GLN A 65 -5.76 2.27 -1.30
CA GLN A 65 -4.40 2.47 -0.79
C GLN A 65 -3.37 1.73 -1.64
N PRO A 66 -2.14 2.20 -1.73
CA PRO A 66 -1.05 1.43 -2.28
C PRO A 66 -0.80 0.17 -1.43
N TYR A 67 -0.67 -0.96 -2.09
CA TYR A 67 -0.28 -2.22 -1.45
C TYR A 67 1.22 -2.46 -1.57
N SER A 68 1.78 -2.18 -2.75
CA SER A 68 3.22 -2.23 -2.98
C SER A 68 3.63 -1.22 -4.05
N ASN A 69 4.88 -0.80 -4.01
CA ASN A 69 5.45 0.13 -4.98
C ASN A 69 6.84 -0.35 -5.40
N VAL A 70 7.16 -0.21 -6.68
CA VAL A 70 8.44 -0.55 -7.27
C VAL A 70 8.98 0.66 -7.99
N GLY A 71 10.22 1.06 -7.66
CA GLY A 71 10.91 2.15 -8.35
C GLY A 71 12.41 1.99 -8.19
N TYR A 72 13.11 1.55 -9.26
CA TYR A 72 14.56 1.46 -9.27
C TYR A 72 15.12 1.67 -10.69
N SER A 73 16.34 2.20 -10.75
CA SER A 73 17.16 2.27 -11.97
C SER A 73 18.60 1.99 -11.54
N LEU A 74 19.10 0.82 -11.92
CA LEU A 74 20.45 0.35 -11.59
C LEU A 74 21.22 0.21 -12.89
N GLY A 75 22.32 0.95 -13.03
CA GLY A 75 23.17 0.93 -14.21
C GLY A 75 24.62 0.63 -13.83
N ASN A 76 25.30 -0.10 -14.70
CA ASN A 76 26.73 -0.33 -14.64
C ASN A 76 27.31 -0.20 -16.05
N ILE A 77 28.50 0.40 -16.13
CA ILE A 77 29.32 0.46 -17.35
C ILE A 77 30.59 -0.31 -17.05
N ASP A 78 30.87 -1.33 -17.84
CA ASP A 78 32.08 -2.12 -17.70
C ASP A 78 33.29 -1.45 -18.40
N ASP A 79 34.48 -2.00 -18.22
CA ASP A 79 35.73 -1.48 -18.77
C ASP A 79 35.76 -1.51 -20.31
N SER A 80 34.87 -2.27 -20.94
CA SER A 80 34.71 -2.34 -22.40
C SER A 80 33.74 -1.28 -22.96
N GLY A 81 33.14 -0.44 -22.07
CA GLY A 81 32.14 0.56 -22.42
C GLY A 81 30.72 0.00 -22.64
N LYS A 82 30.48 -1.22 -22.21
CA LYS A 82 29.15 -1.83 -22.25
C LYS A 82 28.32 -1.33 -21.06
N GLU A 83 27.27 -0.59 -21.36
CA GLU A 83 26.25 -0.18 -20.38
C GLU A 83 25.21 -1.27 -20.20
N THR A 84 24.97 -1.67 -18.97
CA THR A 84 23.85 -2.53 -18.59
C THR A 84 23.00 -1.79 -17.57
N ARG A 85 21.71 -1.57 -17.87
CA ARG A 85 20.78 -0.84 -17.01
C ARG A 85 19.52 -1.65 -16.76
N PHE A 86 19.22 -1.87 -15.49
CA PHE A 86 17.99 -2.48 -15.01
C PHE A 86 17.06 -1.39 -14.49
N THR A 87 15.82 -1.41 -14.95
CA THR A 87 14.79 -0.48 -14.50
C THR A 87 13.57 -1.25 -14.00
N GLY A 88 12.95 -0.74 -12.95
CA GLY A 88 11.67 -1.23 -12.48
C GLY A 88 10.80 -0.06 -12.05
N SER A 89 9.54 -0.07 -12.46
CA SER A 89 8.56 0.95 -12.08
C SER A 89 7.16 0.38 -12.00
N GLY A 90 6.30 1.04 -11.22
CA GLY A 90 4.91 0.66 -11.07
C GLY A 90 4.57 0.24 -9.64
N GLY A 91 3.47 -0.45 -9.48
CA GLY A 91 3.01 -0.88 -8.16
C GLY A 91 1.65 -1.55 -8.22
N VAL A 92 1.21 -2.02 -7.07
CA VAL A 92 -0.10 -2.64 -6.86
C VAL A 92 -0.88 -1.78 -5.89
N ASN A 93 -2.12 -1.49 -6.21
CA ASN A 93 -3.06 -0.80 -5.35
C ASN A 93 -4.08 -1.78 -4.79
N GLU A 94 -4.60 -1.49 -3.62
CA GLU A 94 -5.70 -2.20 -2.97
C GLU A 94 -6.92 -1.28 -2.91
N PHE A 95 -8.01 -1.71 -3.54
CA PHE A 95 -9.34 -1.20 -3.25
C PHE A 95 -10.00 -2.15 -2.26
N TYR A 96 -10.55 -1.63 -1.17
CA TYR A 96 -11.20 -2.45 -0.16
C TYR A 96 -12.57 -1.92 0.24
N ALA A 97 -13.42 -2.86 0.65
CA ALA A 97 -14.67 -2.61 1.35
C ALA A 97 -14.67 -3.40 2.66
N SER A 98 -14.89 -2.71 3.77
CA SER A 98 -14.86 -3.27 5.11
C SER A 98 -16.17 -3.05 5.83
N PHE A 99 -16.65 -4.06 6.53
CA PHE A 99 -17.83 -3.99 7.37
C PHE A 99 -17.48 -4.49 8.76
N GLY A 100 -17.86 -3.72 9.79
CA GLY A 100 -17.68 -4.08 11.19
C GLY A 100 -18.98 -4.00 11.97
N ILE A 101 -19.22 -4.98 12.82
CA ILE A 101 -20.42 -5.04 13.67
C ILE A 101 -20.05 -5.39 15.11
N LYS A 102 -20.70 -4.70 16.05
CA LYS A 102 -20.59 -4.98 17.48
C LYS A 102 -21.60 -6.06 17.85
N MET A 103 -21.10 -7.25 18.18
CA MET A 103 -21.91 -8.40 18.55
C MET A 103 -22.42 -8.27 19.97
N VAL A 104 -21.52 -7.98 20.91
CA VAL A 104 -21.83 -7.74 22.32
C VAL A 104 -21.09 -6.49 22.83
N LYS A 105 -21.34 -6.07 24.06
CA LYS A 105 -20.85 -4.79 24.61
C LYS A 105 -19.35 -4.51 24.37
N ASN A 106 -18.52 -5.55 24.45
CA ASN A 106 -17.07 -5.42 24.38
C ASN A 106 -16.43 -6.16 23.19
N PHE A 107 -17.22 -6.85 22.36
CA PHE A 107 -16.72 -7.69 21.28
C PHE A 107 -17.34 -7.32 19.93
N SER A 108 -16.49 -7.16 18.95
CA SER A 108 -16.85 -6.80 17.58
C SER A 108 -16.22 -7.76 16.58
N LEU A 109 -16.92 -8.01 15.51
CA LEU A 109 -16.45 -8.75 14.35
C LEU A 109 -16.45 -7.86 13.11
N GLY A 110 -15.63 -8.18 12.14
CA GLY A 110 -15.59 -7.49 10.87
C GLY A 110 -15.11 -8.38 9.74
N ILE A 111 -15.51 -7.99 8.54
CA ILE A 111 -15.09 -8.60 7.29
C ILE A 111 -14.60 -7.50 6.34
N GLN A 112 -13.59 -7.81 5.56
CA GLN A 112 -13.06 -6.94 4.51
C GLN A 112 -12.88 -7.75 3.24
N ALA A 113 -13.41 -7.22 2.14
CA ALA A 113 -13.11 -7.69 0.80
C ALA A 113 -12.13 -6.71 0.15
N SER A 114 -11.07 -7.25 -0.42
CA SER A 114 -10.01 -6.48 -1.07
C SER A 114 -9.83 -6.92 -2.53
N TYR A 115 -9.65 -5.94 -3.40
CA TYR A 115 -9.29 -6.12 -4.80
C TYR A 115 -7.96 -5.44 -5.07
N TYR A 116 -6.97 -6.22 -5.51
CA TYR A 116 -5.64 -5.75 -5.86
C TYR A 116 -5.55 -5.58 -7.35
N PHE A 117 -4.97 -4.46 -7.79
CA PHE A 117 -4.75 -4.18 -9.20
C PHE A 117 -3.53 -3.28 -9.38
N GLY A 118 -2.83 -3.50 -10.48
CA GLY A 118 -1.65 -2.70 -10.80
C GLY A 118 -0.82 -3.27 -11.92
N THR A 119 0.25 -2.56 -12.22
CA THR A 119 1.18 -2.92 -13.28
C THR A 119 2.61 -2.71 -12.78
N ILE A 120 3.46 -3.70 -13.04
CA ILE A 120 4.90 -3.63 -12.78
C ILE A 120 5.62 -3.75 -14.12
N ASN A 121 6.39 -2.72 -14.46
CA ASN A 121 7.22 -2.66 -15.65
C ASN A 121 8.66 -2.95 -15.25
N ARG A 122 9.31 -3.86 -15.97
CA ARG A 122 10.73 -4.16 -15.85
C ARG A 122 11.41 -3.90 -17.18
N GLY A 123 12.59 -3.33 -17.12
CA GLY A 123 13.38 -3.04 -18.30
C GLY A 123 14.83 -3.49 -18.12
N LEU A 124 15.41 -4.01 -19.19
CA LEU A 124 16.84 -4.29 -19.31
C LEU A 124 17.33 -3.63 -20.58
N LEU A 125 18.20 -2.64 -20.44
CA LEU A 125 18.93 -2.01 -21.52
C LEU A 125 20.37 -2.49 -21.49
N ILE A 126 20.84 -3.00 -22.62
CA ILE A 126 22.24 -3.32 -22.88
C ILE A 126 22.66 -2.50 -24.10
N ASN A 127 23.63 -1.64 -23.93
CA ASN A 127 24.15 -0.79 -25.00
C ASN A 127 25.67 -0.71 -24.93
N ASN A 128 26.35 -0.55 -26.08
CA ASN A 128 27.78 -0.29 -26.13
C ASN A 128 28.00 1.18 -26.45
N GLN A 129 28.60 1.91 -25.51
CA GLN A 129 28.86 3.34 -25.68
C GLN A 129 30.14 3.61 -26.49
N THR A 130 31.03 2.61 -26.57
CA THR A 130 32.32 2.75 -27.25
C THR A 130 32.25 2.38 -28.74
N ASP A 131 31.39 1.43 -29.09
CA ASP A 131 31.20 0.96 -30.47
C ASP A 131 29.73 1.04 -30.87
N LEU A 132 29.37 2.09 -31.59
CA LEU A 132 28.02 2.36 -32.09
C LEU A 132 27.58 1.41 -33.21
N SER A 133 28.47 0.58 -33.74
CA SER A 133 28.13 -0.46 -34.74
C SER A 133 27.51 -1.69 -34.09
N ILE A 134 27.64 -1.86 -32.77
CA ILE A 134 27.04 -2.93 -32.02
C ILE A 134 25.62 -2.57 -31.63
N LEU A 135 24.64 -3.35 -32.12
CA LEU A 135 23.24 -3.16 -31.81
C LEU A 135 22.98 -3.40 -30.32
N GLY A 136 22.38 -2.40 -29.67
CA GLY A 136 21.90 -2.51 -28.28
C GLY A 136 20.66 -3.40 -28.17
N THR A 137 20.47 -3.98 -27.00
CA THR A 137 19.26 -4.74 -26.66
C THR A 137 18.42 -3.98 -25.64
N ASN A 138 17.14 -3.81 -25.94
CA ASN A 138 16.18 -3.22 -24.99
C ASN A 138 15.05 -4.22 -24.77
N PHE A 139 15.08 -4.88 -23.63
CA PHE A 139 14.03 -5.80 -23.20
C PHE A 139 13.08 -5.07 -22.25
N LYS A 140 11.78 -5.18 -22.49
CA LYS A 140 10.74 -4.63 -21.62
C LYS A 140 9.73 -5.71 -21.30
N GLU A 141 9.44 -5.88 -20.03
CA GLU A 141 8.42 -6.75 -19.49
C GLU A 141 7.38 -5.92 -18.77
N ASN A 142 6.11 -6.16 -19.08
CA ASN A 142 4.96 -5.55 -18.40
C ASN A 142 4.15 -6.67 -17.76
N SER A 143 4.06 -6.63 -16.42
CA SER A 143 3.31 -7.60 -15.64
C SER A 143 2.07 -6.93 -15.06
N GLU A 144 0.89 -7.30 -15.53
CA GLU A 144 -0.38 -6.86 -14.96
C GLU A 144 -0.75 -7.77 -13.79
N ILE A 145 -1.04 -7.16 -12.63
CA ILE A 145 -1.37 -7.87 -11.39
C ILE A 145 -2.82 -7.60 -11.05
N ARG A 146 -3.58 -8.68 -10.83
CA ARG A 146 -4.95 -8.64 -10.34
C ARG A 146 -5.14 -9.72 -9.29
N GLY A 147 -5.80 -9.38 -8.18
CA GLY A 147 -6.03 -10.30 -7.08
C GLY A 147 -7.26 -9.95 -6.27
N LYS A 148 -7.75 -10.92 -5.52
CA LYS A 148 -8.86 -10.73 -4.57
C LYS A 148 -8.49 -11.41 -3.25
N SER A 149 -8.93 -10.85 -2.14
CA SER A 149 -8.75 -11.42 -0.81
C SER A 149 -9.96 -11.08 0.06
N ILE A 150 -10.26 -11.97 0.99
CA ILE A 150 -11.24 -11.74 2.05
C ILE A 150 -10.50 -11.83 3.37
N SER A 151 -10.70 -10.86 4.25
CA SER A 151 -10.13 -10.87 5.59
C SER A 151 -11.24 -10.81 6.62
N ILE A 152 -11.04 -11.53 7.73
CA ILE A 152 -11.95 -11.52 8.88
C ILE A 152 -11.17 -10.93 10.04
N GLY A 153 -11.82 -10.05 10.80
CA GLY A 153 -11.26 -9.44 11.99
C GLY A 153 -12.16 -9.60 13.20
N ALA A 154 -11.53 -9.72 14.35
CA ALA A 154 -12.21 -9.67 15.64
C ALA A 154 -11.52 -8.64 16.53
N GLN A 155 -12.29 -7.97 17.39
CA GLN A 155 -11.79 -6.98 18.32
C GLN A 155 -12.51 -7.12 19.66
N TYR A 156 -11.74 -7.18 20.73
CA TYR A 156 -12.21 -7.03 22.09
C TYR A 156 -11.77 -5.67 22.63
N LYS A 157 -12.70 -4.94 23.26
CA LYS A 157 -12.46 -3.63 23.83
C LYS A 157 -13.20 -3.47 25.16
N ASN A 158 -12.46 -3.15 26.22
CA ASN A 158 -13.01 -2.91 27.54
C ASN A 158 -12.50 -1.60 28.12
N VAL A 159 -13.35 -0.90 28.86
CA VAL A 159 -13.01 0.34 29.56
C VAL A 159 -13.01 0.05 31.06
N LEU A 160 -11.83 0.06 31.67
CA LEU A 160 -11.61 -0.19 33.08
C LEU A 160 -11.73 1.12 33.86
N LYS A 161 -12.58 1.14 34.89
CA LYS A 161 -12.76 2.27 35.82
C LYS A 161 -12.94 3.62 35.11
N ASN A 162 -13.60 3.66 33.96
CA ASN A 162 -13.84 4.84 33.11
C ASN A 162 -12.58 5.65 32.69
N LYS A 163 -11.37 5.13 32.89
CA LYS A 163 -10.12 5.84 32.61
C LYS A 163 -9.20 5.14 31.64
N ILE A 164 -9.15 3.81 31.67
CA ILE A 164 -8.22 3.02 30.85
C ILE A 164 -9.00 2.18 29.84
N THR A 165 -8.74 2.38 28.56
CA THR A 165 -9.29 1.53 27.51
C THR A 165 -8.26 0.49 27.09
N ILE A 166 -8.58 -0.78 27.26
CA ILE A 166 -7.79 -1.91 26.76
C ILE A 166 -8.49 -2.43 25.50
N SER A 167 -7.72 -2.56 24.42
CA SER A 167 -8.20 -3.16 23.17
C SER A 167 -7.21 -4.19 22.65
N ALA A 168 -7.73 -5.33 22.24
CA ALA A 168 -6.99 -6.37 21.55
C ALA A 168 -7.75 -6.77 20.29
N GLY A 169 -7.02 -7.05 19.20
CA GLY A 169 -7.64 -7.43 17.93
C GLY A 169 -6.78 -8.41 17.17
N ILE A 170 -7.44 -9.23 16.36
CA ILE A 170 -6.84 -10.17 15.44
C ILE A 170 -7.48 -9.98 14.06
N LYS A 171 -6.68 -10.09 13.01
CA LYS A 171 -7.13 -10.14 11.61
C LYS A 171 -6.42 -11.31 10.92
N THR A 172 -7.18 -12.05 10.12
CA THR A 172 -6.64 -13.07 9.22
C THR A 172 -7.16 -12.82 7.81
N ALA A 173 -6.32 -13.09 6.80
CA ALA A 173 -6.69 -13.08 5.39
C ALA A 173 -6.82 -14.52 4.89
N LEU A 174 -7.80 -14.75 4.03
CA LEU A 174 -8.10 -16.01 3.35
C LEU A 174 -7.71 -15.91 1.87
#